data_df2b78d3b97ccb98bde33cd3b1c8be20
#
_entry.id   df2b78d3b97ccb98bde33cd3b1c8be20
#
_cell.length_a   1.000
_cell.length_b   1.000
_cell.length_c   1.000
_cell.angle_alpha   90.00
_cell.angle_beta   90.00
_cell.angle_gamma   90.00
#
_symmetry.space_group_name_H-M   'P 1'
#
loop_
_entity.id
_entity.type
_entity.pdbx_description
1 polymer ?
#
loop_
_entity_poly.entity_id
_entity_poly.type
_entity_poly.pdbx_seq_one_letter_code
_entity_poly.pdbx_strand_id
1 'polypeptide(L)'
;MRKGNLIGALFAAAGLACVMAGNAMAEDWNCASKFGPDDQIGNANYITPEKTLAATRLVTKGKAYRLGIEANSKTPAYPPRYITITVVQPSQQAGQTIGPHKLTYNDDMITGWNGVGPQIDGFGHIGIDNVYYNCFKEADIGKITGLTKLGIETVPAIATRGVVLDMAGLMGVETIKEGTAFNVAEIEAAMKRQGISSIGKGDVVLFYTGWLKLLGTDDKRYASVEPGLGLEGARYLAAKGVAAIGADTWALEVIPFEKDSAPFEVHEILLPRNGVYILENMNTEELVKDKVSEFLFTLGPARLTGAVQAIINPIAIK
;
A
#
# COMPACT_ATOMS: atom_id res chain seq x y z
N MET A 1 15.61 -58.82 -47.79
CA MET A 1 16.29 -58.68 -46.50
C MET A 1 16.20 -57.26 -46.03
N ARG A 2 15.27 -56.93 -45.14
CA ARG A 2 15.22 -55.65 -44.43
C ARG A 2 14.73 -55.96 -43.01
N LYS A 3 15.57 -55.72 -42.03
CA LYS A 3 15.27 -55.90 -40.61
C LYS A 3 14.54 -54.64 -40.18
N GLY A 4 13.32 -54.76 -39.67
CA GLY A 4 12.56 -53.70 -39.01
C GLY A 4 12.81 -53.76 -37.50
N ASN A 5 13.27 -52.64 -36.93
CA ASN A 5 13.36 -52.47 -35.49
C ASN A 5 12.04 -51.91 -34.97
N LEU A 6 11.35 -52.67 -34.13
CA LEU A 6 10.29 -52.15 -33.27
C LEU A 6 10.93 -51.47 -32.06
N ILE A 7 10.65 -50.16 -31.89
CA ILE A 7 10.93 -49.46 -30.66
C ILE A 7 9.61 -49.40 -29.88
N GLY A 8 9.58 -50.18 -28.78
CA GLY A 8 8.46 -50.11 -27.85
C GLY A 8 8.50 -48.85 -27.00
N ALA A 9 7.40 -48.08 -27.03
CA ALA A 9 7.20 -46.95 -26.13
C ALA A 9 6.70 -47.45 -24.77
N LEU A 10 7.52 -47.30 -23.74
CA LEU A 10 7.06 -47.40 -22.35
C LEU A 10 6.34 -46.14 -21.97
N PHE A 11 5.03 -46.21 -21.73
CA PHE A 11 4.29 -45.21 -21.03
C PHE A 11 4.51 -45.36 -19.51
N ALA A 12 5.30 -44.50 -18.91
CA ALA A 12 5.37 -44.36 -17.46
C ALA A 12 4.11 -43.62 -16.96
N ALA A 13 3.24 -44.31 -16.25
CA ALA A 13 2.13 -43.70 -15.52
C ALA A 13 2.70 -42.96 -14.32
N ALA A 14 2.77 -41.62 -14.42
CA ALA A 14 3.03 -40.76 -13.27
C ALA A 14 1.77 -40.69 -12.41
N GLY A 15 1.80 -41.37 -11.27
CA GLY A 15 0.75 -41.29 -10.26
C GLY A 15 0.64 -39.85 -9.72
N LEU A 16 -0.52 -39.24 -9.89
CA LEU A 16 -0.90 -37.97 -9.31
C LEU A 16 -1.09 -38.19 -7.79
N ALA A 17 -0.05 -37.92 -7.01
CA ALA A 17 -0.18 -37.83 -5.56
C ALA A 17 -0.97 -36.54 -5.25
N CYS A 18 -2.26 -36.69 -4.97
CA CYS A 18 -3.07 -35.61 -4.40
C CYS A 18 -2.52 -35.33 -3.01
N VAL A 19 -1.67 -34.32 -2.88
CA VAL A 19 -1.30 -33.77 -1.59
C VAL A 19 -2.56 -33.08 -1.07
N MET A 20 -3.22 -33.74 -0.11
CA MET A 20 -4.23 -33.07 0.71
C MET A 20 -3.51 -32.00 1.53
N ALA A 21 -3.44 -30.79 0.99
CA ALA A 21 -3.11 -29.63 1.77
C ALA A 21 -4.15 -29.54 2.88
N GLY A 22 -3.72 -29.71 4.11
CA GLY A 22 -4.58 -29.55 5.29
C GLY A 22 -5.22 -28.17 5.19
N ASN A 23 -6.55 -28.14 5.21
CA ASN A 23 -7.31 -26.93 5.44
C ASN A 23 -6.83 -26.35 6.79
N ALA A 24 -5.95 -25.37 6.76
CA ALA A 24 -5.89 -24.41 7.84
C ALA A 24 -7.31 -23.85 7.89
N MET A 25 -8.05 -24.20 8.94
CA MET A 25 -9.40 -23.68 9.19
C MET A 25 -9.28 -22.17 9.11
N ALA A 26 -9.87 -21.57 8.08
CA ALA A 26 -10.03 -20.13 8.02
C ALA A 26 -10.75 -19.77 9.32
N GLU A 27 -10.06 -19.03 10.19
CA GLU A 27 -10.63 -18.49 11.41
C GLU A 27 -11.95 -17.80 11.01
N ASP A 28 -13.06 -18.15 11.67
CA ASP A 28 -14.38 -17.62 11.31
C ASP A 28 -14.33 -16.09 11.29
N TRP A 29 -14.09 -15.54 10.09
CA TRP A 29 -13.96 -14.11 9.93
C TRP A 29 -15.34 -13.46 9.89
N ASN A 30 -15.64 -12.70 10.94
CA ASN A 30 -16.79 -11.81 10.91
C ASN A 30 -16.46 -10.59 10.04
N CYS A 31 -16.89 -10.61 8.78
CA CYS A 31 -16.62 -9.55 7.81
C CYS A 31 -17.38 -8.24 8.08
N ALA A 32 -18.38 -8.23 8.99
CA ALA A 32 -19.23 -7.06 9.23
C ALA A 32 -18.46 -5.90 9.88
N SER A 33 -18.61 -4.71 9.33
CA SER A 33 -18.04 -3.50 9.90
C SER A 33 -18.70 -3.13 11.22
N LYS A 34 -17.90 -2.76 12.21
CA LYS A 34 -18.34 -2.16 13.47
C LYS A 34 -19.01 -0.78 13.31
N PHE A 35 -18.90 -0.17 12.13
CA PHE A 35 -19.49 1.14 11.83
C PHE A 35 -20.82 1.04 11.08
N GLY A 36 -21.32 -0.17 10.84
CA GLY A 36 -22.62 -0.43 10.24
C GLY A 36 -22.55 -1.01 8.81
N PRO A 37 -23.71 -1.47 8.30
CA PRO A 37 -23.74 -2.24 7.04
C PRO A 37 -23.39 -1.43 5.79
N ASP A 38 -23.55 -0.13 5.83
CA ASP A 38 -23.25 0.76 4.69
C ASP A 38 -21.82 1.35 4.74
N ASP A 39 -21.02 0.97 5.76
CA ASP A 39 -19.69 1.51 5.92
C ASP A 39 -18.75 1.05 4.80
N GLN A 40 -18.04 1.99 4.21
CA GLN A 40 -17.06 1.80 3.14
C GLN A 40 -15.72 2.46 3.45
N ILE A 41 -15.55 3.06 4.65
CA ILE A 41 -14.36 3.85 4.98
C ILE A 41 -13.58 3.34 6.20
N GLY A 42 -14.06 2.26 6.83
CA GLY A 42 -13.34 1.56 7.88
C GLY A 42 -12.90 2.46 9.04
N ASN A 43 -11.67 2.29 9.47
CA ASN A 43 -11.12 3.05 10.59
C ASN A 43 -10.93 4.55 10.30
N ALA A 44 -11.09 5.02 9.06
CA ALA A 44 -11.17 6.46 8.80
C ALA A 44 -12.39 7.12 9.48
N ASN A 45 -13.41 6.36 9.87
CA ASN A 45 -14.50 6.83 10.74
C ASN A 45 -14.02 7.38 12.09
N TYR A 46 -12.82 7.04 12.55
CA TYR A 46 -12.22 7.60 13.76
C TYR A 46 -11.58 8.98 13.55
N ILE A 47 -11.49 9.46 12.31
CA ILE A 47 -10.95 10.79 12.00
C ILE A 47 -12.08 11.81 12.17
N THR A 48 -12.34 12.20 13.43
CA THR A 48 -13.35 13.21 13.76
C THR A 48 -12.79 14.62 13.60
N PRO A 49 -13.65 15.65 13.54
CA PRO A 49 -13.21 17.05 13.55
C PRO A 49 -12.27 17.37 14.73
N GLU A 50 -12.55 16.83 15.92
CA GLU A 50 -11.73 17.04 17.12
C GLU A 50 -10.36 16.38 16.97
N LYS A 51 -10.29 15.19 16.37
CA LYS A 51 -9.05 14.50 16.06
C LYS A 51 -8.21 15.32 15.09
N THR A 52 -8.82 15.81 14.02
CA THR A 52 -8.15 16.68 13.04
C THR A 52 -7.65 17.97 13.73
N LEU A 53 -8.49 18.63 14.51
CA LEU A 53 -8.10 19.84 15.25
C LEU A 53 -6.96 19.56 16.25
N ALA A 54 -6.95 18.42 16.90
CA ALA A 54 -5.84 18.01 17.76
C ALA A 54 -4.53 17.83 16.95
N ALA A 55 -4.63 17.22 15.76
CA ALA A 55 -3.48 17.01 14.89
C ALA A 55 -2.87 18.33 14.36
N THR A 56 -3.68 19.38 14.14
CA THR A 56 -3.14 20.68 13.72
C THR A 56 -2.21 21.30 14.75
N ARG A 57 -2.34 20.96 16.04
CA ARG A 57 -1.43 21.43 17.10
C ARG A 57 -0.02 20.86 17.00
N LEU A 58 0.18 19.82 16.18
CA LEU A 58 1.50 19.26 15.88
C LEU A 58 2.30 20.15 14.91
N VAL A 59 1.64 21.08 14.22
CA VAL A 59 2.27 22.03 13.30
C VAL A 59 2.94 23.12 14.13
N THR A 60 4.24 22.95 14.37
CA THR A 60 5.03 23.86 15.23
C THR A 60 6.15 24.57 14.50
N LYS A 61 6.49 24.11 13.28
CA LYS A 61 7.58 24.67 12.45
C LYS A 61 7.09 25.20 11.10
N GLY A 62 5.88 24.82 10.66
CA GLY A 62 5.36 25.18 9.35
C GLY A 62 6.07 24.49 8.18
N LYS A 63 6.97 23.52 8.43
CA LYS A 63 7.65 22.75 7.38
C LYS A 63 6.73 21.65 6.85
N ALA A 64 6.55 21.61 5.53
CA ALA A 64 5.82 20.56 4.83
C ALA A 64 6.79 19.58 4.18
N TYR A 65 6.44 18.29 4.22
CA TYR A 65 7.19 17.17 3.63
C TYR A 65 6.29 16.44 2.64
N ARG A 66 6.79 16.20 1.43
CA ARG A 66 6.12 15.32 0.46
C ARG A 66 6.44 13.88 0.82
N LEU A 67 5.40 13.06 0.93
CA LEU A 67 5.57 11.65 1.30
C LEU A 67 5.47 10.70 0.09
N GLY A 68 5.10 11.20 -1.09
CA GLY A 68 5.12 10.41 -2.32
C GLY A 68 6.47 10.47 -3.02
N ILE A 69 6.89 9.38 -3.65
CA ILE A 69 8.00 9.35 -4.60
C ILE A 69 7.51 9.75 -6.00
N GLU A 70 8.44 10.04 -6.91
CA GLU A 70 8.11 10.22 -8.31
C GLU A 70 7.75 8.88 -8.95
N ALA A 71 6.63 8.84 -9.69
CA ALA A 71 6.22 7.69 -10.48
C ALA A 71 6.45 7.96 -11.98
N ASN A 72 7.09 7.04 -12.66
CA ASN A 72 7.41 7.12 -14.09
C ASN A 72 7.55 5.71 -14.69
N SER A 73 7.84 5.63 -16.00
CA SER A 73 7.95 4.36 -16.72
C SER A 73 9.10 3.43 -16.26
N LYS A 74 9.98 3.91 -15.40
CA LYS A 74 11.07 3.13 -14.81
C LYS A 74 10.79 2.75 -13.35
N THR A 75 9.68 3.21 -12.76
CA THR A 75 9.33 2.88 -11.39
C THR A 75 9.09 1.37 -11.29
N PRO A 76 9.88 0.64 -10.48
CA PRO A 76 9.67 -0.78 -10.27
C PRO A 76 8.29 -1.02 -9.64
N ALA A 77 7.62 -2.07 -10.08
CA ALA A 77 6.31 -2.44 -9.57
C ALA A 77 6.10 -3.95 -9.65
N TYR A 78 5.15 -4.46 -8.87
CA TYR A 78 4.76 -5.87 -8.93
C TYR A 78 4.27 -6.24 -10.34
N PRO A 79 4.84 -7.27 -10.99
CA PRO A 79 4.46 -7.65 -12.35
C PRO A 79 2.98 -8.05 -12.46
N PRO A 80 2.29 -7.69 -13.57
CA PRO A 80 2.75 -7.03 -14.78
C PRO A 80 2.57 -5.50 -14.76
N ARG A 81 2.51 -4.85 -13.58
CA ARG A 81 2.17 -3.43 -13.46
C ARG A 81 3.23 -2.52 -14.08
N TYR A 82 2.78 -1.46 -14.70
CA TYR A 82 3.61 -0.36 -15.23
C TYR A 82 2.80 0.93 -15.27
N ILE A 83 3.48 2.05 -15.46
CA ILE A 83 2.88 3.36 -15.75
C ILE A 83 3.65 4.01 -16.90
N THR A 84 2.93 4.68 -17.78
CA THR A 84 3.52 5.48 -18.86
C THR A 84 2.79 6.81 -18.96
N ILE A 85 3.54 7.88 -19.11
CA ILE A 85 3.01 9.21 -19.37
C ILE A 85 3.34 9.55 -20.83
N THR A 86 2.35 9.91 -21.62
CA THR A 86 2.48 10.34 -22.99
C THR A 86 2.02 11.78 -23.11
N VAL A 87 2.95 12.67 -23.48
CA VAL A 87 2.59 14.06 -23.76
C VAL A 87 2.07 14.16 -25.18
N VAL A 88 0.84 14.60 -25.32
CA VAL A 88 0.19 14.86 -26.58
C VAL A 88 0.38 16.33 -26.94
N GLN A 89 1.09 16.59 -28.01
CA GLN A 89 1.47 17.94 -28.42
C GLN A 89 0.93 18.29 -29.81
N PRO A 90 -0.36 18.54 -29.96
CA PRO A 90 -0.97 18.81 -31.26
C PRO A 90 -0.34 20.01 -31.97
N SER A 91 0.14 21.00 -31.22
CA SER A 91 0.74 22.22 -31.76
C SER A 91 2.24 22.10 -32.05
N GLN A 92 2.94 21.11 -31.47
CA GLN A 92 4.41 21.03 -31.62
C GLN A 92 4.85 20.36 -32.91
N GLN A 93 4.13 19.39 -33.41
CA GLN A 93 4.51 18.65 -34.61
C GLN A 93 4.54 19.51 -35.88
N ALA A 94 3.86 20.64 -35.89
CA ALA A 94 3.80 21.52 -37.06
C ALA A 94 3.96 23.01 -36.70
N GLY A 95 4.39 23.35 -35.48
CA GLY A 95 4.44 24.73 -35.03
C GLY A 95 3.10 25.45 -35.03
N GLN A 96 2.00 24.69 -34.93
CA GLN A 96 0.66 25.25 -34.92
C GLN A 96 0.34 25.92 -33.60
N THR A 97 -0.33 27.05 -33.68
CA THR A 97 -0.79 27.82 -32.52
C THR A 97 -2.27 28.16 -32.68
N ILE A 98 -2.96 28.44 -31.60
CA ILE A 98 -4.38 28.79 -31.59
C ILE A 98 -4.56 30.29 -31.44
N GLY A 99 -5.37 30.88 -32.33
CA GLY A 99 -5.83 32.24 -32.27
C GLY A 99 -4.76 33.32 -32.43
N PRO A 100 -5.14 34.62 -32.29
CA PRO A 100 -4.25 35.76 -32.61
C PRO A 100 -3.08 35.89 -31.63
N HIS A 101 -3.21 35.37 -30.41
CA HIS A 101 -2.16 35.38 -29.39
C HIS A 101 -1.20 34.22 -29.47
N LYS A 102 -1.35 33.34 -30.49
CA LYS A 102 -0.48 32.19 -30.75
C LYS A 102 -0.37 31.26 -29.53
N LEU A 103 -1.50 30.96 -28.89
CA LEU A 103 -1.54 30.02 -27.76
C LEU A 103 -0.93 28.68 -28.14
N THR A 104 -0.06 28.16 -27.32
CA THR A 104 0.47 26.79 -27.39
C THR A 104 0.07 26.02 -26.13
N TYR A 105 -0.18 24.72 -26.25
CA TYR A 105 -0.55 23.87 -25.12
C TYR A 105 -0.04 22.45 -25.32
N ASN A 106 0.09 21.74 -24.22
CA ASN A 106 0.34 20.30 -24.16
C ASN A 106 -0.75 19.67 -23.32
N ASP A 107 -1.22 18.51 -23.75
CA ASP A 107 -2.03 17.61 -22.95
C ASP A 107 -1.24 16.33 -22.68
N ASP A 108 -1.62 15.58 -21.65
CA ASP A 108 -0.97 14.32 -21.33
C ASP A 108 -1.99 13.22 -21.04
N MET A 109 -1.53 11.99 -21.19
CA MET A 109 -2.26 10.78 -20.85
C MET A 109 -1.43 9.92 -19.90
N ILE A 110 -2.10 9.31 -18.92
CA ILE A 110 -1.55 8.26 -18.08
C ILE A 110 -2.11 6.93 -18.58
N THR A 111 -1.22 5.98 -18.88
CA THR A 111 -1.59 4.60 -19.18
C THR A 111 -0.85 3.68 -18.23
N GLY A 112 -1.57 2.81 -17.52
CA GLY A 112 -0.95 1.90 -16.56
C GLY A 112 -1.86 1.52 -15.41
N TRP A 113 -1.24 1.05 -14.36
CA TRP A 113 -1.92 0.63 -13.13
C TRP A 113 -1.86 1.72 -12.06
N ASN A 114 -2.94 1.89 -11.32
CA ASN A 114 -2.99 2.81 -10.17
C ASN A 114 -2.10 2.38 -8.99
N GLY A 115 -1.69 1.11 -8.96
CA GLY A 115 -0.79 0.55 -7.96
C GLY A 115 0.67 0.55 -8.44
N VAL A 116 1.19 1.68 -8.92
CA VAL A 116 2.60 1.89 -9.29
C VAL A 116 3.14 3.12 -8.60
N GLY A 117 4.26 2.97 -7.88
CA GLY A 117 4.84 4.04 -7.09
C GLY A 117 4.06 4.32 -5.79
N PRO A 118 3.99 5.58 -5.33
CA PRO A 118 3.36 5.91 -4.07
C PRO A 118 1.85 5.74 -4.20
N GLN A 119 1.27 4.87 -3.39
CA GLN A 119 -0.13 4.47 -3.57
C GLN A 119 -0.88 4.31 -2.26
N ILE A 120 -2.20 4.38 -2.35
CA ILE A 120 -3.13 3.91 -1.34
C ILE A 120 -3.89 2.70 -1.88
N ASP A 121 -3.98 1.65 -1.06
CA ASP A 121 -4.86 0.52 -1.30
C ASP A 121 -6.19 0.74 -0.59
N GLY A 122 -7.26 0.77 -1.38
CA GLY A 122 -8.63 0.82 -0.90
C GLY A 122 -9.17 -0.56 -0.55
N PHE A 123 -10.33 -0.60 0.07
CA PHE A 123 -10.93 -1.84 0.58
C PHE A 123 -11.46 -2.77 -0.52
N GLY A 124 -11.54 -2.28 -1.75
CA GLY A 124 -11.83 -3.11 -2.91
C GLY A 124 -10.59 -3.78 -3.53
N HIS A 125 -9.38 -3.58 -2.95
CA HIS A 125 -8.15 -4.14 -3.52
C HIS A 125 -7.95 -5.61 -3.16
N ILE A 126 -8.07 -5.97 -1.90
CA ILE A 126 -7.88 -7.35 -1.40
C ILE A 126 -9.14 -7.82 -0.69
N GLY A 127 -9.57 -9.04 -0.99
CA GLY A 127 -10.65 -9.77 -0.35
C GLY A 127 -10.20 -11.17 0.06
N ILE A 128 -11.04 -11.87 0.80
CA ILE A 128 -10.85 -13.26 1.22
C ILE A 128 -12.05 -14.06 0.71
N ASP A 129 -11.79 -15.10 -0.06
CA ASP A 129 -12.84 -15.93 -0.68
C ASP A 129 -13.93 -15.11 -1.39
N ASN A 130 -13.51 -14.14 -2.22
CA ASN A 130 -14.37 -13.20 -2.95
C ASN A 130 -15.27 -12.33 -2.05
N VAL A 131 -14.93 -12.18 -0.77
CA VAL A 131 -15.57 -11.25 0.17
C VAL A 131 -14.56 -10.16 0.55
N TYR A 132 -14.97 -8.92 0.42
CA TYR A 132 -14.21 -7.74 0.75
C TYR A 132 -14.68 -7.13 2.08
N TYR A 133 -14.06 -6.02 2.47
CA TYR A 133 -14.43 -5.29 3.67
C TYR A 133 -15.95 -5.12 3.79
N ASN A 134 -16.47 -5.24 5.01
CA ASN A 134 -17.89 -5.11 5.35
C ASN A 134 -18.81 -6.05 4.57
N CYS A 135 -18.36 -7.28 4.32
CA CYS A 135 -19.12 -8.34 3.67
C CYS A 135 -19.58 -8.06 2.22
N PHE A 136 -19.02 -7.07 1.57
CA PHE A 136 -19.29 -6.85 0.14
C PHE A 136 -18.70 -8.01 -0.68
N LYS A 137 -19.53 -8.62 -1.53
CA LYS A 137 -19.12 -9.75 -2.35
C LYS A 137 -18.71 -9.29 -3.75
N GLU A 138 -17.64 -9.88 -4.30
CA GLU A 138 -17.18 -9.59 -5.66
C GLU A 138 -18.31 -9.67 -6.70
N ALA A 139 -19.16 -10.71 -6.62
CA ALA A 139 -20.28 -10.91 -7.53
C ALA A 139 -21.26 -9.72 -7.57
N ASP A 140 -21.41 -9.01 -6.46
CA ASP A 140 -22.33 -7.88 -6.33
C ASP A 140 -21.70 -6.56 -6.77
N ILE A 141 -20.42 -6.35 -6.39
CA ILE A 141 -19.76 -5.05 -6.57
C ILE A 141 -18.81 -4.98 -7.76
N GLY A 142 -18.21 -6.09 -8.18
CA GLY A 142 -17.21 -6.15 -9.26
C GLY A 142 -17.83 -5.96 -10.64
N LYS A 143 -17.40 -4.94 -11.36
CA LYS A 143 -17.76 -4.70 -12.77
C LYS A 143 -16.48 -4.37 -13.55
N ILE A 144 -16.45 -4.74 -14.83
CA ILE A 144 -15.31 -4.42 -15.70
C ILE A 144 -15.10 -2.90 -15.85
N THR A 145 -16.11 -2.11 -15.57
CA THR A 145 -16.06 -0.64 -15.59
C THR A 145 -15.65 -0.01 -14.26
N GLY A 146 -15.31 -0.82 -13.27
CA GLY A 146 -14.96 -0.41 -11.90
C GLY A 146 -15.92 -0.96 -10.86
N LEU A 147 -15.51 -0.93 -9.61
CA LEU A 147 -16.33 -1.36 -8.48
C LEU A 147 -17.53 -0.42 -8.27
N THR A 148 -18.66 -0.98 -7.84
CA THR A 148 -19.86 -0.21 -7.48
C THR A 148 -19.91 0.15 -5.99
N LYS A 149 -19.06 -0.44 -5.18
CA LYS A 149 -18.81 -0.19 -3.76
C LYS A 149 -17.33 -0.32 -3.46
N LEU A 150 -16.84 0.25 -2.39
CA LEU A 150 -15.45 0.20 -1.93
C LEU A 150 -14.44 0.80 -2.92
N GLY A 151 -14.91 1.59 -3.90
CA GLY A 151 -14.02 2.30 -4.82
C GLY A 151 -13.25 3.41 -4.11
N ILE A 152 -12.12 3.81 -4.71
CA ILE A 152 -11.21 4.81 -4.12
C ILE A 152 -11.87 6.19 -3.94
N GLU A 153 -12.92 6.48 -4.67
CA GLU A 153 -13.73 7.70 -4.52
C GLU A 153 -14.46 7.79 -3.18
N THR A 154 -14.59 6.66 -2.47
CA THR A 154 -15.20 6.62 -1.12
C THR A 154 -14.22 7.00 -0.02
N VAL A 155 -12.92 6.93 -0.26
CA VAL A 155 -11.89 7.32 0.71
C VAL A 155 -12.08 8.79 1.08
N PRO A 156 -12.30 9.11 2.36
CA PRO A 156 -12.53 10.48 2.77
C PRO A 156 -11.25 11.32 2.68
N ALA A 157 -11.39 12.63 2.79
CA ALA A 157 -10.24 13.47 3.07
C ALA A 157 -9.65 13.09 4.44
N ILE A 158 -8.38 12.72 4.45
CA ILE A 158 -7.66 12.32 5.66
C ILE A 158 -6.84 13.52 6.15
N ALA A 159 -7.18 14.01 7.34
CA ALA A 159 -6.39 15.04 8.05
C ALA A 159 -6.32 14.60 9.52
N THR A 160 -5.21 14.02 9.92
CA THR A 160 -5.07 13.38 11.23
C THR A 160 -3.64 13.38 11.72
N ARG A 161 -3.39 12.86 12.92
CA ARG A 161 -2.04 12.64 13.41
C ARG A 161 -1.36 11.54 12.60
N GLY A 162 -0.20 11.86 12.02
CA GLY A 162 0.76 10.92 11.48
C GLY A 162 1.86 10.60 12.49
N VAL A 163 2.29 9.36 12.50
CA VAL A 163 3.41 8.85 13.30
C VAL A 163 4.38 8.16 12.36
N VAL A 164 5.67 8.51 12.38
CA VAL A 164 6.70 7.76 11.67
C VAL A 164 7.58 6.99 12.67
N LEU A 165 7.73 5.69 12.44
CA LEU A 165 8.58 4.80 13.21
C LEU A 165 9.88 4.56 12.44
N ASP A 166 10.99 5.06 12.99
CA ASP A 166 12.33 4.92 12.43
C ASP A 166 12.92 3.54 12.78
N MET A 167 12.55 2.54 11.98
CA MET A 167 12.98 1.15 12.17
C MET A 167 14.47 0.98 11.79
N ALA A 168 14.94 1.65 10.76
CA ALA A 168 16.33 1.64 10.36
C ALA A 168 17.23 2.20 11.47
N GLY A 169 16.85 3.31 12.06
CA GLY A 169 17.54 3.89 13.20
C GLY A 169 17.42 3.08 14.48
N LEU A 170 16.33 2.34 14.70
CA LEU A 170 16.22 1.38 15.80
C LEU A 170 17.25 0.26 15.68
N MET A 171 17.44 -0.26 14.47
CA MET A 171 18.38 -1.34 14.18
C MET A 171 19.82 -0.87 13.94
N GLY A 172 20.06 0.45 13.88
CA GLY A 172 21.38 1.03 13.67
C GLY A 172 21.94 0.79 12.27
N VAL A 173 21.09 0.71 11.26
CA VAL A 173 21.45 0.45 9.85
C VAL A 173 20.88 1.54 8.93
N GLU A 174 21.46 1.71 7.74
CA GLU A 174 20.95 2.65 6.75
C GLU A 174 19.76 2.08 5.95
N THR A 175 19.78 0.77 5.71
CA THR A 175 18.73 0.01 5.03
C THR A 175 18.57 -1.33 5.73
N ILE A 176 17.36 -1.64 6.12
CA ILE A 176 17.05 -2.89 6.80
C ILE A 176 17.12 -4.03 5.78
N LYS A 177 17.59 -5.21 6.25
CA LYS A 177 17.66 -6.40 5.42
C LYS A 177 16.24 -6.93 5.13
N GLU A 178 16.03 -7.40 3.90
CA GLU A 178 14.82 -8.12 3.51
C GLU A 178 14.49 -9.29 4.47
N GLY A 179 13.21 -9.61 4.60
CA GLY A 179 12.74 -10.66 5.51
C GLY A 179 12.78 -10.29 6.99
N THR A 180 13.10 -9.02 7.32
CA THR A 180 13.03 -8.52 8.69
C THR A 180 11.60 -8.07 8.98
N ALA A 181 10.88 -8.80 9.83
CA ALA A 181 9.52 -8.46 10.24
C ALA A 181 9.49 -7.45 11.38
N PHE A 182 8.53 -6.52 11.36
CA PHE A 182 8.24 -5.61 12.47
C PHE A 182 6.97 -6.09 13.17
N ASN A 183 7.16 -6.67 14.34
CA ASN A 183 6.09 -7.13 15.21
C ASN A 183 5.95 -6.22 16.43
N VAL A 184 5.20 -6.61 17.44
CA VAL A 184 4.89 -5.75 18.60
C VAL A 184 6.17 -5.26 19.29
N ALA A 185 7.14 -6.13 19.47
CA ALA A 185 8.38 -5.79 20.17
C ALA A 185 9.17 -4.68 19.45
N GLU A 186 9.32 -4.78 18.13
CA GLU A 186 10.04 -3.78 17.32
C GLU A 186 9.27 -2.46 17.26
N ILE A 187 7.94 -2.52 17.13
CA ILE A 187 7.07 -1.33 17.10
C ILE A 187 7.17 -0.57 18.43
N GLU A 188 7.03 -1.27 19.57
CA GLU A 188 7.12 -0.66 20.90
C GLU A 188 8.52 -0.14 21.22
N ALA A 189 9.56 -0.84 20.77
CA ALA A 189 10.94 -0.38 20.91
C ALA A 189 11.20 0.91 20.11
N ALA A 190 10.69 1.00 18.88
CA ALA A 190 10.79 2.21 18.06
C ALA A 190 10.03 3.38 18.71
N MET A 191 8.81 3.15 19.17
CA MET A 191 8.02 4.15 19.90
C MET A 191 8.79 4.67 21.13
N LYS A 192 9.31 3.77 21.94
CA LYS A 192 10.09 4.11 23.14
C LYS A 192 11.33 4.93 22.79
N ARG A 193 12.09 4.51 21.77
CA ARG A 193 13.30 5.21 21.30
C ARG A 193 12.99 6.63 20.84
N GLN A 194 11.83 6.84 20.20
CA GLN A 194 11.42 8.13 19.64
C GLN A 194 10.58 8.98 20.62
N GLY A 195 10.28 8.49 21.82
CA GLY A 195 9.47 9.18 22.82
C GLY A 195 7.99 9.29 22.44
N ILE A 196 7.48 8.38 21.58
CA ILE A 196 6.09 8.30 21.20
C ILE A 196 5.32 7.58 22.30
N SER A 197 4.39 8.27 22.95
CA SER A 197 3.68 7.75 24.12
C SER A 197 2.60 6.73 23.77
N SER A 198 1.97 6.87 22.62
CA SER A 198 0.89 5.98 22.17
C SER A 198 0.63 6.11 20.68
N ILE A 199 0.08 5.06 20.09
CA ILE A 199 -0.60 5.04 18.80
C ILE A 199 -2.07 4.72 19.07
N GLY A 200 -3.01 5.35 18.37
CA GLY A 200 -4.43 5.23 18.67
C GLY A 200 -5.35 5.41 17.47
N LYS A 201 -6.64 5.41 17.79
CA LYS A 201 -7.71 5.47 16.79
C LYS A 201 -7.56 6.63 15.83
N GLY A 202 -7.66 6.32 14.52
CA GLY A 202 -7.59 7.31 13.46
C GLY A 202 -6.18 7.85 13.17
N ASP A 203 -5.12 7.37 13.82
CA ASP A 203 -3.75 7.72 13.46
C ASP A 203 -3.35 7.09 12.12
N VAL A 204 -2.38 7.70 11.44
CA VAL A 204 -1.65 7.10 10.32
C VAL A 204 -0.25 6.74 10.82
N VAL A 205 0.15 5.48 10.65
CA VAL A 205 1.47 4.98 11.07
C VAL A 205 2.31 4.69 9.85
N LEU A 206 3.50 5.28 9.77
CA LEU A 206 4.44 5.07 8.68
C LEU A 206 5.74 4.45 9.21
N PHE A 207 6.30 3.50 8.48
CA PHE A 207 7.60 2.90 8.79
C PHE A 207 8.68 3.48 7.88
N TYR A 208 9.85 3.78 8.45
CA TYR A 208 11.06 4.07 7.70
C TYR A 208 12.03 2.90 7.83
N THR A 209 12.36 2.30 6.71
CA THR A 209 13.27 1.14 6.62
C THR A 209 14.55 1.43 5.85
N GLY A 210 14.59 2.55 5.13
CA GLY A 210 15.65 2.91 4.19
C GLY A 210 15.56 2.17 2.86
N TRP A 211 14.48 1.41 2.59
CA TRP A 211 14.35 0.57 1.40
C TRP A 211 14.26 1.36 0.09
N LEU A 212 13.66 2.56 0.12
CA LEU A 212 13.64 3.46 -1.04
C LEU A 212 15.02 3.84 -1.58
N LYS A 213 16.09 3.69 -0.80
CA LYS A 213 17.47 3.92 -1.27
C LYS A 213 17.92 2.95 -2.36
N LEU A 214 17.22 1.83 -2.52
CA LEU A 214 17.48 0.86 -3.59
C LEU A 214 16.93 1.30 -4.95
N LEU A 215 15.97 2.21 -4.98
CA LEU A 215 15.41 2.71 -6.24
C LEU A 215 16.49 3.34 -7.12
N GLY A 216 16.56 2.86 -8.36
CA GLY A 216 17.56 3.30 -9.34
C GLY A 216 18.97 2.74 -9.11
N THR A 217 19.20 1.97 -8.05
CA THR A 217 20.48 1.32 -7.74
C THR A 217 20.39 -0.20 -7.76
N ASP A 218 19.31 -0.78 -7.23
CA ASP A 218 19.02 -2.21 -7.25
C ASP A 218 17.50 -2.43 -7.33
N ASP A 219 16.91 -2.02 -8.45
CA ASP A 219 15.47 -2.10 -8.69
C ASP A 219 14.94 -3.52 -8.64
N LYS A 220 15.75 -4.52 -9.00
CA LYS A 220 15.37 -5.91 -8.94
C LYS A 220 15.17 -6.39 -7.51
N ARG A 221 16.11 -6.07 -6.62
CA ARG A 221 15.99 -6.38 -5.20
C ARG A 221 14.85 -5.61 -4.59
N TYR A 222 14.74 -4.31 -4.91
CA TYR A 222 13.66 -3.44 -4.43
C TYR A 222 12.28 -4.07 -4.65
N ALA A 223 11.99 -4.57 -5.86
CA ALA A 223 10.66 -5.04 -6.27
C ALA A 223 10.40 -6.54 -6.01
N SER A 224 11.36 -7.29 -5.43
CA SER A 224 11.22 -8.74 -5.23
C SER A 224 11.18 -9.17 -3.77
N VAL A 225 11.75 -8.40 -2.88
CA VAL A 225 11.84 -8.68 -1.44
C VAL A 225 11.80 -7.37 -0.67
N GLU A 226 11.54 -7.41 0.65
CA GLU A 226 11.62 -6.22 1.51
C GLU A 226 11.57 -6.56 3.01
N PRO A 227 12.05 -5.69 3.91
CA PRO A 227 11.64 -5.69 5.31
C PRO A 227 10.24 -5.11 5.42
N GLY A 228 9.48 -5.45 6.44
CA GLY A 228 8.14 -4.88 6.55
C GLY A 228 7.37 -5.33 7.77
N LEU A 229 6.09 -4.98 7.78
CA LEU A 229 5.16 -5.31 8.85
C LEU A 229 4.95 -6.82 8.91
N GLY A 230 5.07 -7.40 10.10
CA GLY A 230 4.75 -8.80 10.39
C GLY A 230 3.28 -8.96 10.78
N LEU A 231 2.81 -10.21 10.84
CA LEU A 231 1.42 -10.55 11.14
C LEU A 231 0.97 -10.04 12.52
N GLU A 232 1.80 -10.24 13.55
CA GLU A 232 1.49 -9.80 14.90
C GLU A 232 1.46 -8.27 14.99
N GLY A 233 2.40 -7.59 14.33
CA GLY A 233 2.45 -6.14 14.23
C GLY A 233 1.20 -5.57 13.53
N ALA A 234 0.74 -6.21 12.46
CA ALA A 234 -0.47 -5.82 11.75
C ALA A 234 -1.72 -5.93 12.64
N ARG A 235 -1.89 -7.07 13.32
CA ARG A 235 -2.99 -7.26 14.29
C ARG A 235 -2.95 -6.25 15.43
N TYR A 236 -1.74 -5.99 15.96
CA TYR A 236 -1.54 -5.01 17.03
C TYR A 236 -1.98 -3.60 16.62
N LEU A 237 -1.50 -3.11 15.48
CA LEU A 237 -1.85 -1.76 15.00
C LEU A 237 -3.33 -1.67 14.59
N ALA A 238 -3.87 -2.70 13.95
CA ALA A 238 -5.30 -2.76 13.62
C ALA A 238 -6.17 -2.70 14.88
N ALA A 239 -5.80 -3.40 15.95
CA ALA A 239 -6.48 -3.35 17.25
C ALA A 239 -6.40 -1.96 17.92
N LYS A 240 -5.35 -1.16 17.64
CA LYS A 240 -5.27 0.25 18.06
C LYS A 240 -6.26 1.14 17.31
N GLY A 241 -6.84 0.66 16.21
CA GLY A 241 -7.81 1.40 15.41
C GLY A 241 -7.18 2.45 14.50
N VAL A 242 -5.95 2.26 14.06
CA VAL A 242 -5.29 3.18 13.11
C VAL A 242 -6.07 3.26 11.80
N ALA A 243 -6.09 4.41 11.16
CA ALA A 243 -6.80 4.61 9.89
C ALA A 243 -6.03 4.07 8.69
N ALA A 244 -4.71 4.21 8.72
CA ALA A 244 -3.83 3.71 7.66
C ALA A 244 -2.46 3.32 8.22
N ILE A 245 -1.81 2.39 7.54
CA ILE A 245 -0.43 2.00 7.81
C ILE A 245 0.34 2.05 6.49
N GLY A 246 1.57 2.55 6.52
CA GLY A 246 2.41 2.59 5.32
C GLY A 246 3.89 2.42 5.61
N ALA A 247 4.67 2.23 4.56
CA ALA A 247 6.12 2.11 4.63
C ALA A 247 6.80 2.69 3.38
N ASP A 248 8.11 2.83 3.46
CA ASP A 248 8.98 3.15 2.33
C ASP A 248 9.34 1.90 1.49
N THR A 249 8.53 0.86 1.58
CA THR A 249 8.59 -0.40 0.83
C THR A 249 7.44 -0.50 -0.16
N TRP A 250 7.47 -1.49 -1.09
CA TRP A 250 6.51 -1.58 -2.19
C TRP A 250 5.26 -2.41 -1.86
N ALA A 251 5.26 -3.18 -0.74
CA ALA A 251 4.12 -4.00 -0.31
C ALA A 251 3.81 -3.86 1.19
N LEU A 252 4.45 -2.95 1.93
CA LEU A 252 4.31 -2.77 3.37
C LEU A 252 4.73 -3.99 4.20
N GLU A 253 4.28 -5.20 3.85
CA GLU A 253 4.55 -6.41 4.62
C GLU A 253 5.92 -7.03 4.32
N VAL A 254 6.42 -7.80 5.27
CA VAL A 254 7.73 -8.45 5.12
C VAL A 254 7.75 -9.47 3.99
N ILE A 255 8.75 -9.39 3.12
CA ILE A 255 9.00 -10.38 2.05
C ILE A 255 10.48 -10.78 2.07
N PRO A 256 10.83 -12.08 2.16
CA PRO A 256 9.93 -13.26 2.23
C PRO A 256 8.98 -13.22 3.41
N PHE A 257 7.77 -13.72 3.19
CA PHE A 257 6.73 -13.77 4.21
C PHE A 257 7.19 -14.54 5.46
N GLU A 258 6.57 -14.24 6.60
CA GLU A 258 6.87 -14.96 7.84
C GLU A 258 6.57 -16.46 7.68
N LYS A 259 7.27 -17.27 8.47
CA LYS A 259 7.08 -18.72 8.43
C LYS A 259 5.60 -19.07 8.73
N ASP A 260 5.09 -20.00 7.94
CA ASP A 260 3.71 -20.51 8.07
C ASP A 260 2.60 -19.49 7.78
N SER A 261 2.93 -18.31 7.21
CA SER A 261 1.96 -17.32 6.74
C SER A 261 1.52 -17.58 5.30
N ALA A 262 0.33 -17.09 4.96
CA ALA A 262 -0.11 -17.00 3.58
C ALA A 262 0.54 -15.81 2.86
N PRO A 263 0.70 -15.85 1.52
CA PRO A 263 1.13 -14.69 0.76
C PRO A 263 0.16 -13.51 0.94
N PHE A 264 0.68 -12.33 1.26
CA PHE A 264 -0.09 -11.09 1.49
C PHE A 264 -1.12 -11.17 2.63
N GLU A 265 -0.85 -11.98 3.67
CA GLU A 265 -1.73 -12.11 4.83
C GLU A 265 -1.84 -10.81 5.65
N VAL A 266 -0.81 -9.96 5.67
CA VAL A 266 -0.90 -8.64 6.30
C VAL A 266 -1.93 -7.77 5.58
N HIS A 267 -2.01 -7.81 4.25
CA HIS A 267 -3.07 -7.12 3.49
C HIS A 267 -4.46 -7.63 3.88
N GLU A 268 -4.63 -8.97 4.04
CA GLU A 268 -5.89 -9.55 4.49
C GLU A 268 -6.28 -9.09 5.90
N ILE A 269 -5.29 -9.00 6.80
CA ILE A 269 -5.51 -8.50 8.16
C ILE A 269 -5.95 -7.04 8.13
N LEU A 270 -5.31 -6.20 7.32
CA LEU A 270 -5.53 -4.76 7.34
C LEU A 270 -6.80 -4.36 6.57
N LEU A 271 -6.89 -4.70 5.29
CA LEU A 271 -7.94 -4.23 4.40
C LEU A 271 -9.30 -4.88 4.70
N PRO A 272 -9.56 -6.16 4.36
CA PRO A 272 -10.88 -6.74 4.51
C PRO A 272 -11.26 -7.01 5.98
N ARG A 273 -10.32 -7.44 6.84
CA ARG A 273 -10.66 -7.83 8.21
C ARG A 273 -10.83 -6.65 9.16
N ASN A 274 -10.06 -5.57 8.99
CA ASN A 274 -10.00 -4.48 9.98
C ASN A 274 -10.30 -3.09 9.44
N GLY A 275 -10.49 -2.90 8.14
CA GLY A 275 -10.78 -1.60 7.54
C GLY A 275 -9.67 -0.57 7.78
N VAL A 276 -8.42 -0.97 7.60
CA VAL A 276 -7.21 -0.15 7.68
C VAL A 276 -6.63 0.00 6.29
N TYR A 277 -6.45 1.23 5.79
CA TYR A 277 -5.82 1.47 4.50
C TYR A 277 -4.33 1.15 4.52
N ILE A 278 -3.79 0.74 3.38
CA ILE A 278 -2.36 0.53 3.18
C ILE A 278 -1.80 1.66 2.31
N LEU A 279 -0.61 2.17 2.70
CA LEU A 279 0.12 3.18 1.95
C LEU A 279 1.51 2.64 1.61
N GLU A 280 1.83 2.54 0.33
CA GLU A 280 3.09 1.96 -0.13
C GLU A 280 3.99 3.01 -0.78
N ASN A 281 5.30 2.75 -0.76
CA ASN A 281 6.32 3.64 -1.35
C ASN A 281 6.31 5.05 -0.75
N MET A 282 6.12 5.15 0.58
CA MET A 282 6.08 6.43 1.30
C MET A 282 7.47 6.94 1.62
N ASN A 283 7.86 8.08 1.06
CA ASN A 283 9.15 8.72 1.37
C ASN A 283 9.11 9.41 2.74
N THR A 284 9.56 8.71 3.76
CA THR A 284 9.62 9.20 5.15
C THR A 284 11.02 9.64 5.58
N GLU A 285 12.03 9.56 4.69
CA GLU A 285 13.44 9.80 5.03
C GLU A 285 13.68 11.20 5.59
N GLU A 286 13.06 12.23 4.99
CA GLU A 286 13.26 13.62 5.42
C GLU A 286 12.67 13.86 6.82
N LEU A 287 11.54 13.23 7.16
CA LEU A 287 10.98 13.26 8.52
C LEU A 287 11.97 12.69 9.55
N VAL A 288 12.55 11.53 9.23
CA VAL A 288 13.52 10.87 10.11
C VAL A 288 14.80 11.70 10.26
N LYS A 289 15.34 12.25 9.19
CA LYS A 289 16.50 13.17 9.21
C LYS A 289 16.25 14.39 10.12
N ASP A 290 15.07 14.94 10.07
CA ASP A 290 14.67 16.11 10.88
C ASP A 290 14.20 15.72 12.30
N LYS A 291 14.24 14.43 12.66
CA LYS A 291 13.76 13.88 13.93
C LYS A 291 12.30 14.24 14.24
N VAL A 292 11.46 14.21 13.21
CA VAL A 292 10.03 14.45 13.29
C VAL A 292 9.31 13.11 13.37
N SER A 293 8.86 12.73 14.56
CA SER A 293 8.15 11.47 14.79
C SER A 293 6.63 11.61 14.71
N GLU A 294 6.10 12.81 14.99
CA GLU A 294 4.67 13.11 14.99
C GLU A 294 4.39 14.40 14.21
N PHE A 295 3.36 14.38 13.40
CA PHE A 295 3.03 15.47 12.47
C PHE A 295 1.55 15.48 12.11
N LEU A 296 1.06 16.56 11.52
CA LEU A 296 -0.21 16.56 10.81
C LEU A 296 -0.03 15.82 9.48
N PHE A 297 -0.72 14.71 9.31
CA PHE A 297 -0.81 13.98 8.05
C PHE A 297 -2.03 14.44 7.27
N THR A 298 -1.87 14.72 5.98
CA THR A 298 -2.96 15.07 5.07
C THR A 298 -2.89 14.26 3.78
N LEU A 299 -4.06 13.76 3.34
CA LEU A 299 -4.22 13.03 2.09
C LEU A 299 -5.64 13.24 1.56
N GLY A 300 -5.76 13.64 0.31
CA GLY A 300 -6.99 13.58 -0.47
C GLY A 300 -6.71 12.82 -1.76
N PRO A 301 -7.01 11.52 -1.85
CA PRO A 301 -6.75 10.74 -3.06
C PRO A 301 -7.62 11.23 -4.22
N ALA A 302 -7.14 10.99 -5.45
CA ALA A 302 -7.94 11.24 -6.64
C ALA A 302 -9.21 10.39 -6.58
N ARG A 303 -10.37 11.02 -6.85
CA ARG A 303 -11.68 10.34 -6.75
C ARG A 303 -12.02 9.60 -8.05
N LEU A 304 -11.24 8.57 -8.36
CA LEU A 304 -11.43 7.70 -9.52
C LEU A 304 -12.52 6.67 -9.18
N THR A 305 -13.73 6.88 -9.68
CA THR A 305 -14.90 6.04 -9.38
C THR A 305 -14.63 4.58 -9.75
N GLY A 306 -14.80 3.69 -8.78
CA GLY A 306 -14.64 2.25 -8.93
C GLY A 306 -13.21 1.75 -9.05
N ALA A 307 -12.20 2.63 -8.94
CA ALA A 307 -10.81 2.19 -8.81
C ALA A 307 -10.55 1.58 -7.43
N VAL A 308 -9.62 0.63 -7.34
CA VAL A 308 -9.29 -0.06 -6.08
C VAL A 308 -8.04 0.49 -5.41
N GLN A 309 -7.24 1.23 -6.16
CA GLN A 309 -6.00 1.88 -5.72
C GLN A 309 -5.91 3.28 -6.33
N ALA A 310 -5.07 4.13 -5.78
CA ALA A 310 -4.72 5.41 -6.39
C ALA A 310 -3.27 5.77 -6.13
N ILE A 311 -2.61 6.38 -7.13
CA ILE A 311 -1.32 7.05 -6.94
C ILE A 311 -1.56 8.26 -6.04
N ILE A 312 -0.75 8.43 -5.00
CA ILE A 312 -0.93 9.48 -4.00
C ILE A 312 0.37 10.25 -3.74
N ASN A 313 0.23 11.45 -3.24
CA ASN A 313 1.33 12.24 -2.68
C ASN A 313 0.86 12.90 -1.37
N PRO A 314 0.82 12.13 -0.26
CA PRO A 314 0.43 12.69 1.03
C PRO A 314 1.43 13.74 1.51
N ILE A 315 0.98 14.60 2.40
CA ILE A 315 1.80 15.66 2.99
C ILE A 315 1.85 15.48 4.51
N ALA A 316 3.05 15.53 5.06
CA ALA A 316 3.27 15.71 6.48
C ALA A 316 3.59 17.19 6.76
N ILE A 317 3.05 17.75 7.83
CA ILE A 317 3.31 19.14 8.22
C ILE A 317 3.74 19.17 9.70
N LYS A 318 4.92 19.79 9.97
CA LYS A 318 5.44 19.93 11.33
C LYS A 318 5.51 21.38 11.82
#